data_c0ec9b543aca6fd83dfec1340e25ab28
#
_entry.id   c0ec9b543aca6fd83dfec1340e25ab28
#
_cell.length_a   1.000
_cell.length_b   1.000
_cell.length_c   1.000
_cell.angle_alpha   90.00
_cell.angle_beta   90.00
_cell.angle_gamma   90.00
#
_symmetry.space_group_name_H-M   'P 1'
#
loop_
_entity.id
_entity.type
_entity.pdbx_description
1 polymer ?
#
loop_
_entity_poly.entity_id
_entity_poly.type
_entity_poly.pdbx_seq_one_letter_code
_entity_poly.pdbx_strand_id
1 'polypeptide(L)'
;MTRTFESDLKQELQDPESAKMFGAAQAKSSFAITLAEARRQLNLTQQQLAARLGVSQSYVAKLEGGEANPTLERIGSLLAVLGLSLITDTTALSPYPDTLPREKVSSKTAIKV
;
A
#
# COMPACT_ATOMS: atom_id res chain seq x y z
N MET A 1 -34.59 6.47 -6.66
CA MET A 1 -33.74 5.38 -6.16
C MET A 1 -32.41 5.95 -5.70
N THR A 2 -32.09 5.74 -4.46
CA THR A 2 -30.90 6.32 -3.87
C THR A 2 -29.69 5.43 -4.10
N ARG A 3 -28.65 5.97 -4.70
CA ARG A 3 -27.40 5.25 -4.89
C ARG A 3 -26.58 5.33 -3.61
N THR A 4 -26.00 4.20 -3.22
CA THR A 4 -25.08 4.15 -2.10
C THR A 4 -23.66 4.30 -2.61
N PHE A 5 -22.76 4.72 -1.71
CA PHE A 5 -21.34 4.79 -2.04
C PHE A 5 -20.81 3.42 -2.52
N GLU A 6 -21.21 2.35 -1.85
CA GLU A 6 -20.76 1.01 -2.19
C GLU A 6 -21.26 0.57 -3.57
N SER A 7 -22.51 0.91 -3.89
CA SER A 7 -23.08 0.60 -5.19
C SER A 7 -22.35 1.34 -6.31
N ASP A 8 -22.03 2.61 -6.10
CA ASP A 8 -21.29 3.42 -7.06
C ASP A 8 -19.87 2.90 -7.23
N LEU A 9 -19.21 2.54 -6.14
CA LEU A 9 -17.87 1.98 -6.19
C LEU A 9 -17.83 0.67 -6.96
N LYS A 10 -18.79 -0.22 -6.71
CA LYS A 10 -18.87 -1.50 -7.41
C LYS A 10 -19.03 -1.29 -8.92
N GLN A 11 -19.89 -0.36 -9.31
CA GLN A 11 -20.12 -0.06 -10.72
C GLN A 11 -18.86 0.51 -11.37
N GLU A 12 -18.15 1.39 -10.68
CA GLU A 12 -16.91 1.98 -11.18
C GLU A 12 -15.81 0.94 -11.33
N LEU A 13 -15.70 0.01 -10.39
CA LEU A 13 -14.65 -1.01 -10.43
C LEU A 13 -14.88 -2.05 -11.52
N GLN A 14 -16.04 -2.07 -12.15
CA GLN A 14 -16.29 -2.90 -13.32
C GLN A 14 -15.61 -2.35 -14.59
N ASP A 15 -15.29 -1.05 -14.61
CA ASP A 15 -14.52 -0.47 -15.68
C ASP A 15 -13.04 -0.75 -15.44
N PRO A 16 -12.33 -1.40 -16.40
CA PRO A 16 -10.93 -1.77 -16.18
C PRO A 16 -10.01 -0.58 -15.87
N GLU A 17 -10.23 0.57 -16.48
CA GLU A 17 -9.39 1.73 -16.23
C GLU A 17 -9.61 2.30 -14.82
N SER A 18 -10.86 2.36 -14.39
CA SER A 18 -11.17 2.79 -13.03
C SER A 18 -10.62 1.82 -12.00
N ALA A 19 -10.71 0.52 -12.28
CA ALA A 19 -10.16 -0.50 -11.39
C ALA A 19 -8.64 -0.36 -11.25
N LYS A 20 -7.93 -0.10 -12.36
CA LYS A 20 -6.49 0.12 -12.34
C LYS A 20 -6.11 1.32 -11.46
N MET A 21 -6.83 2.41 -11.63
CA MET A 21 -6.59 3.63 -10.86
C MET A 21 -6.83 3.42 -9.38
N PHE A 22 -7.93 2.74 -9.05
CA PHE A 22 -8.27 2.44 -7.66
C PHE A 22 -7.21 1.53 -7.02
N GLY A 23 -6.80 0.49 -7.73
CA GLY A 23 -5.78 -0.44 -7.23
C GLY A 23 -4.44 0.25 -7.01
N ALA A 24 -4.04 1.12 -7.92
CA ALA A 24 -2.80 1.88 -7.79
C ALA A 24 -2.84 2.79 -6.56
N ALA A 25 -3.95 3.50 -6.36
CA ALA A 25 -4.11 4.38 -5.20
C ALA A 25 -4.12 3.59 -3.90
N GLN A 26 -4.81 2.46 -3.89
CA GLN A 26 -4.88 1.61 -2.71
C GLN A 26 -3.49 1.06 -2.33
N ALA A 27 -2.70 0.63 -3.29
CA ALA A 27 -1.37 0.11 -3.03
C ALA A 27 -0.47 1.18 -2.41
N LYS A 28 -0.52 2.40 -2.95
CA LYS A 28 0.25 3.52 -2.41
C LYS A 28 -0.17 3.86 -0.98
N SER A 29 -1.48 3.91 -0.72
CA SER A 29 -2.00 4.20 0.62
C SER A 29 -1.62 3.12 1.61
N SER A 30 -1.72 1.86 1.22
CA SER A 30 -1.38 0.74 2.08
C SER A 30 0.09 0.78 2.49
N PHE A 31 0.98 1.02 1.52
CA PHE A 31 2.41 1.13 1.82
C PHE A 31 2.71 2.36 2.68
N ALA A 32 2.06 3.49 2.39
CA ALA A 32 2.24 4.72 3.15
C ALA A 32 1.91 4.52 4.63
N ILE A 33 0.79 3.88 4.91
CA ILE A 33 0.36 3.60 6.28
C ILE A 33 1.36 2.65 6.96
N THR A 34 1.77 1.60 6.28
CA THR A 34 2.72 0.63 6.80
C THR A 34 4.05 1.29 7.16
N LEU A 35 4.55 2.15 6.28
CA LEU A 35 5.82 2.84 6.53
C LEU A 35 5.71 3.79 7.71
N ALA A 36 4.63 4.56 7.80
CA ALA A 36 4.42 5.49 8.91
C ALA A 36 4.29 4.75 10.24
N GLU A 37 3.59 3.63 10.26
CA GLU A 37 3.48 2.81 11.45
C GLU A 37 4.83 2.25 11.88
N ALA A 38 5.61 1.73 10.95
CA ALA A 38 6.95 1.22 11.24
C ALA A 38 7.84 2.32 11.83
N ARG A 39 7.77 3.52 11.25
CA ARG A 39 8.52 4.67 11.75
C ARG A 39 8.16 4.97 13.21
N ARG A 40 6.85 5.02 13.50
CA ARG A 40 6.39 5.31 14.86
C ARG A 40 6.80 4.24 15.86
N GLN A 41 6.73 2.99 15.47
CA GLN A 41 7.16 1.88 16.31
C GLN A 41 8.65 1.94 16.63
N LEU A 42 9.44 2.50 15.73
CA LEU A 42 10.87 2.71 15.94
C LEU A 42 11.17 4.03 16.67
N ASN A 43 10.13 4.79 17.00
CA ASN A 43 10.24 6.10 17.67
C ASN A 43 11.09 7.09 16.89
N LEU A 44 10.92 7.10 15.56
CA LEU A 44 11.67 7.98 14.68
C LEU A 44 10.78 9.11 14.15
N THR A 45 11.37 10.30 14.02
CA THR A 45 10.75 11.36 13.24
C THR A 45 10.96 11.08 11.74
N GLN A 46 10.24 11.79 10.88
CA GLN A 46 10.45 11.68 9.43
C GLN A 46 11.90 12.02 9.06
N GLN A 47 12.47 13.03 9.71
CA GLN A 47 13.87 13.40 9.48
C GLN A 47 14.83 12.27 9.85
N GLN A 48 14.60 11.66 11.00
CA GLN A 48 15.44 10.56 11.47
C GLN A 48 15.30 9.34 10.56
N LEU A 49 14.09 9.06 10.11
CA LEU A 49 13.87 7.96 9.16
C LEU A 49 14.60 8.24 7.85
N ALA A 50 14.49 9.47 7.34
CA ALA A 50 15.16 9.87 6.10
C ALA A 50 16.68 9.67 6.22
N ALA A 51 17.26 10.08 7.33
CA ALA A 51 18.68 9.91 7.57
C ALA A 51 19.07 8.42 7.57
N ARG A 52 18.28 7.59 8.21
CA ARG A 52 18.53 6.15 8.28
C ARG A 52 18.43 5.49 6.90
N LEU A 53 17.46 5.94 6.10
CA LEU A 53 17.25 5.40 4.76
C LEU A 53 18.18 5.99 3.70
N GLY A 54 18.90 7.05 4.02
CA GLY A 54 19.77 7.73 3.06
C GLY A 54 19.00 8.49 1.99
N VAL A 55 17.83 9.03 2.34
CA VAL A 55 16.98 9.81 1.43
C VAL A 55 16.63 11.15 2.07
N SER A 56 15.98 12.02 1.32
CA SER A 56 15.55 13.32 1.87
C SER A 56 14.30 13.15 2.74
N GLN A 57 14.14 14.09 3.69
CA GLN A 57 12.92 14.12 4.50
C GLN A 57 11.70 14.39 3.62
N SER A 58 11.85 15.21 2.59
CA SER A 58 10.79 15.46 1.62
C SER A 58 10.31 14.16 0.94
N TYR A 59 11.24 13.26 0.63
CA TYR A 59 10.89 11.97 0.02
C TYR A 59 10.13 11.09 1.01
N VAL A 60 10.55 11.04 2.27
CA VAL A 60 9.83 10.29 3.31
C VAL A 60 8.41 10.83 3.46
N ALA A 61 8.27 12.16 3.49
CA ALA A 61 6.94 12.79 3.58
C ALA A 61 6.04 12.38 2.42
N LYS A 62 6.58 12.32 1.20
CA LYS A 62 5.82 11.90 0.02
C LYS A 62 5.46 10.42 0.08
N LEU A 63 6.36 9.58 0.56
CA LEU A 63 6.06 8.16 0.75
C LEU A 63 4.92 7.97 1.75
N GLU A 64 4.98 8.64 2.89
CA GLU A 64 3.97 8.52 3.94
C GLU A 64 2.65 9.21 3.57
N GLY A 65 2.70 10.16 2.64
CA GLY A 65 1.50 10.82 2.12
C GLY A 65 0.85 10.10 0.95
N GLY A 66 1.44 9.01 0.49
CA GLY A 66 0.91 8.27 -0.65
C GLY A 66 1.14 8.94 -2.00
N GLU A 67 2.01 9.94 -2.04
CA GLU A 67 2.28 10.69 -3.28
C GLU A 67 3.42 10.12 -4.10
N ALA A 68 4.34 9.39 -3.46
CA ALA A 68 5.46 8.78 -4.17
C ALA A 68 5.03 7.48 -4.84
N ASN A 69 5.75 7.10 -5.88
CA ASN A 69 5.49 5.87 -6.62
C ASN A 69 6.78 5.03 -6.68
N PRO A 70 7.19 4.43 -5.56
CA PRO A 70 8.40 3.62 -5.55
C PRO A 70 8.18 2.29 -6.28
N THR A 71 9.25 1.76 -6.86
CA THR A 71 9.24 0.41 -7.41
C THR A 71 9.21 -0.62 -6.28
N LEU A 72 8.83 -1.85 -6.59
CA LEU A 72 8.91 -2.94 -5.61
C LEU A 72 10.33 -3.13 -5.08
N GLU A 73 11.31 -3.03 -5.97
CA GLU A 73 12.70 -3.14 -5.58
C GLU A 73 13.09 -2.04 -4.58
N ARG A 74 12.65 -0.82 -4.83
CA ARG A 74 12.91 0.31 -3.94
C ARG A 74 12.24 0.09 -2.58
N ILE A 75 11.01 -0.37 -2.58
CA ILE A 75 10.28 -0.69 -1.35
C ILE A 75 11.05 -1.73 -0.53
N GLY A 76 11.48 -2.81 -1.18
CA GLY A 76 12.24 -3.86 -0.51
C GLY A 76 13.53 -3.34 0.10
N SER A 77 14.24 -2.49 -0.65
CA SER A 77 15.50 -1.89 -0.17
C SER A 77 15.29 -1.01 1.05
N LEU A 78 14.25 -0.17 1.02
CA LEU A 78 13.95 0.72 2.15
C LEU A 78 13.57 -0.08 3.40
N LEU A 79 12.74 -1.10 3.23
CA LEU A 79 12.33 -1.93 4.36
C LEU A 79 13.50 -2.72 4.95
N ALA A 80 14.41 -3.20 4.11
CA ALA A 80 15.56 -3.97 4.56
C ALA A 80 16.46 -3.15 5.50
N VAL A 81 16.63 -1.86 5.22
CA VAL A 81 17.40 -0.96 6.10
C VAL A 81 16.78 -0.88 7.48
N LEU A 82 15.47 -1.02 7.58
CA LEU A 82 14.74 -1.00 8.85
C LEU A 82 14.65 -2.38 9.50
N GLY A 83 15.28 -3.39 8.91
CA GLY A 83 15.18 -4.76 9.41
C GLY A 83 13.86 -5.43 9.09
N LEU A 84 13.14 -4.91 8.09
CA LEU A 84 11.84 -5.42 7.68
C LEU A 84 11.91 -6.04 6.29
N SER A 85 10.97 -6.92 6.00
CA SER A 85 10.82 -7.44 4.65
C SER A 85 9.39 -7.29 4.19
N LEU A 86 9.20 -7.17 2.88
CA LEU A 86 7.87 -7.05 2.28
C LEU A 86 7.18 -8.40 2.27
N ILE A 87 5.98 -8.43 2.83
CA ILE A 87 5.10 -9.58 2.71
C ILE A 87 3.95 -9.15 1.80
N THR A 88 3.65 -9.97 0.80
CA THR A 88 2.56 -9.65 -0.12
C THR A 88 1.41 -10.60 0.08
N ASP A 89 0.23 -10.05 -0.02
CA ASP A 89 -1.01 -10.78 0.06
C ASP A 89 -2.03 -10.07 -0.82
N THR A 90 -3.07 -10.76 -1.19
CA THR A 90 -4.10 -10.16 -2.02
C THR A 90 -5.48 -10.44 -1.45
N THR A 91 -6.39 -9.52 -1.70
CA THR A 91 -7.78 -9.66 -1.30
C THR A 91 -8.65 -9.08 -2.41
N ALA A 92 -9.93 -9.39 -2.39
CA ALA A 92 -10.86 -8.85 -3.38
C ALA A 92 -10.88 -7.32 -3.29
N LEU A 93 -10.84 -6.67 -4.45
CA LEU A 93 -10.76 -5.22 -4.53
C LEU A 93 -12.06 -4.55 -4.09
N SER A 94 -13.20 -5.16 -4.40
CA SER A 94 -14.51 -4.61 -4.09
C SER A 94 -14.96 -5.02 -2.69
N PRO A 95 -15.68 -4.14 -1.96
CA PRO A 95 -16.32 -4.55 -0.71
C PRO A 95 -17.38 -5.64 -0.94
N TYR A 96 -17.82 -5.82 -2.18
CA TYR A 96 -18.74 -6.89 -2.58
C TYR A 96 -18.07 -7.76 -3.64
N PRO A 97 -17.27 -8.73 -3.24
CA PRO A 97 -16.54 -9.56 -4.19
C PRO A 97 -17.47 -10.58 -4.84
N ASP A 98 -17.98 -10.24 -6.02
CA ASP A 98 -18.87 -11.12 -6.78
C ASP A 98 -18.10 -12.19 -7.54
N THR A 99 -16.85 -11.93 -7.83
CA THR A 99 -16.07 -12.74 -8.75
C THR A 99 -14.99 -13.58 -8.08
N LEU A 100 -14.54 -13.16 -6.89
CA LEU A 100 -13.47 -13.85 -6.19
C LEU A 100 -13.87 -14.15 -4.75
N PRO A 101 -13.68 -15.38 -4.29
CA PRO A 101 -13.90 -15.71 -2.88
C PRO A 101 -12.88 -14.99 -2.01
N ARG A 102 -13.32 -14.41 -0.91
CA ARG A 102 -12.47 -13.62 -0.02
C ARG A 102 -11.25 -14.37 0.48
N GLU A 103 -11.49 -15.58 0.98
CA GLU A 103 -10.44 -16.37 1.61
C GLU A 103 -9.51 -17.03 0.62
N LYS A 104 -9.87 -17.07 -0.66
CA LYS A 104 -9.09 -17.80 -1.66
C LYS A 104 -8.16 -16.92 -2.47
N VAL A 105 -8.30 -15.62 -2.36
CA VAL A 105 -7.45 -14.68 -3.08
C VAL A 105 -6.14 -14.47 -2.34
N SER A 106 -6.17 -14.71 -1.05
CA SER A 106 -5.01 -14.50 -0.20
C SER A 106 -4.05 -15.67 -0.31
N SER A 107 -2.88 -15.45 -0.82
CA SER A 107 -1.79 -16.39 -0.72
C SER A 107 -0.71 -15.73 0.12
N LYS A 108 -0.47 -16.29 1.29
CA LYS A 108 0.56 -15.76 2.17
C LYS A 108 1.92 -16.12 1.62
N THR A 109 2.43 -15.27 0.77
CA THR A 109 3.79 -15.43 0.27
C THR A 109 4.66 -14.45 1.03
N ALA A 110 5.30 -14.95 2.06
CA ALA A 110 6.29 -14.15 2.78
C ALA A 110 7.59 -14.24 2.01
N ILE A 111 8.04 -13.12 1.47
CA ILE A 111 9.37 -13.04 0.87
C ILE A 111 10.30 -12.61 2.00
N LYS A 112 11.01 -13.56 2.52
CA LYS A 112 12.04 -13.28 3.55
C LYS A 112 13.33 -12.92 2.85
N VAL A 113 13.78 -11.75 3.16
CA VAL A 113 15.10 -11.30 2.71
C VAL A 113 16.14 -11.75 3.70
#